data_61675e5605900ade3ca4120b9ce93751
#
_entry.id   61675e5605900ade3ca4120b9ce93751
#
_cell.length_a   1.000
_cell.length_b   1.000
_cell.length_c   1.000
_cell.angle_alpha   90.00
_cell.angle_beta   90.00
_cell.angle_gamma   90.00
#
_symmetry.space_group_name_H-M   'P 1'
#
loop_
_entity.id
_entity.type
_entity.pdbx_description
1 polymer ?
#
loop_
_entity_poly.entity_id
_entity_poly.type
_entity_poly.pdbx_seq_one_letter_code
_entity_poly.pdbx_strand_id
1 'polypeptide(L)'
;MPGPPPLEEADPAARRGASRWLTVVWTAESDPERRAGWGKGSAGVRVLLRAIAVAARLGTTMAPAFGVRSLSLMTGLHPSTVALNLALLRQEDDPLLVRTVVGRGKYGDRYRLRTPQAYKHHLGAWAWRSTHVETVHPAVSYLGASAALLYETLSATDVGSSQLARQALLSRSTTTKALRTLAAAGLAVRGPAGWKRSTCSLDEAAVRLGAHRHRAEQLAAIHAQRRDWQALLQAARPPIESAPPVMVRPRSERPGPPHSRPPGVRPAPARTTVLTGSGEPSWGG
;
A
#
# COMPACT_ATOMS: atom_id res chain seq x y z
N MET A 1 -31.15 5.65 -9.07
CA MET A 1 -29.76 5.46 -8.63
C MET A 1 -29.80 4.61 -7.38
N PRO A 2 -29.26 3.38 -7.34
CA PRO A 2 -29.12 2.65 -6.10
C PRO A 2 -28.15 3.41 -5.19
N GLY A 3 -28.53 3.62 -3.94
CA GLY A 3 -27.68 4.24 -2.92
C GLY A 3 -26.40 3.43 -2.70
N PRO A 4 -25.34 4.06 -2.12
CA PRO A 4 -24.14 3.31 -1.77
C PRO A 4 -24.55 2.13 -0.87
N PRO A 5 -23.92 0.94 -1.05
CA PRO A 5 -24.19 -0.18 -0.15
C PRO A 5 -23.94 0.26 1.30
N PRO A 6 -24.71 -0.24 2.27
CA PRO A 6 -24.46 0.03 3.66
C PRO A 6 -23.00 -0.31 3.98
N LEU A 7 -22.34 0.54 4.77
CA LEU A 7 -20.99 0.28 5.26
C LEU A 7 -21.10 -1.04 6.04
N GLU A 8 -20.67 -2.14 5.41
CA GLU A 8 -20.55 -3.43 6.05
C GLU A 8 -19.85 -3.23 7.39
N GLU A 9 -20.42 -3.75 8.47
CA GLU A 9 -19.81 -3.70 9.80
C GLU A 9 -18.36 -4.13 9.69
N ALA A 10 -17.48 -3.19 10.03
CA ALA A 10 -16.05 -3.31 9.84
C ALA A 10 -15.54 -4.60 10.50
N ASP A 11 -15.07 -5.56 9.73
CA ASP A 11 -14.56 -6.85 10.22
C ASP A 11 -13.46 -6.65 11.27
N PRO A 12 -13.72 -6.96 12.56
CA PRO A 12 -12.73 -6.76 13.62
C PRO A 12 -11.45 -7.57 13.40
N ALA A 13 -11.53 -8.70 12.70
CA ALA A 13 -10.37 -9.54 12.40
C ALA A 13 -9.47 -8.88 11.34
N ALA A 14 -10.06 -8.29 10.30
CA ALA A 14 -9.31 -7.54 9.29
C ALA A 14 -8.65 -6.30 9.89
N ARG A 15 -9.32 -5.58 10.81
CA ARG A 15 -8.73 -4.44 11.51
C ARG A 15 -7.54 -4.85 12.37
N ARG A 16 -7.66 -5.96 13.12
CA ARG A 16 -6.53 -6.53 13.88
C ARG A 16 -5.40 -6.99 12.96
N GLY A 17 -5.73 -7.59 11.81
CA GLY A 17 -4.78 -8.00 10.79
C GLY A 17 -3.96 -6.82 10.26
N ALA A 18 -4.62 -5.73 9.86
CA ALA A 18 -3.98 -4.53 9.36
C ALA A 18 -3.07 -3.86 10.41
N SER A 19 -3.48 -3.87 11.67
CA SER A 19 -2.66 -3.36 12.77
C SER A 19 -1.43 -4.24 13.02
N ARG A 20 -1.57 -5.58 13.00
CA ARG A 20 -0.45 -6.51 13.07
C ARG A 20 0.52 -6.33 11.90
N TRP A 21 0.01 -6.07 10.72
CA TRP A 21 0.84 -5.83 9.56
C TRP A 21 1.71 -4.56 9.69
N LEU A 22 1.25 -3.53 10.40
CA LEU A 22 2.09 -2.39 10.74
C LEU A 22 3.32 -2.81 11.58
N THR A 23 3.17 -3.76 12.50
CA THR A 23 4.30 -4.34 13.24
C THR A 23 5.27 -5.05 12.29
N VAL A 24 4.75 -5.78 11.31
CA VAL A 24 5.58 -6.40 10.25
C VAL A 24 6.36 -5.34 9.47
N VAL A 25 5.74 -4.21 9.13
CA VAL A 25 6.41 -3.09 8.47
C VAL A 25 7.57 -2.56 9.30
N TRP A 26 7.38 -2.32 10.60
CA TRP A 26 8.47 -1.86 11.48
C TRP A 26 9.59 -2.88 11.62
N THR A 27 9.27 -4.18 11.67
CA THR A 27 10.28 -5.24 11.67
C THR A 27 11.10 -5.21 10.37
N ALA A 28 10.41 -5.10 9.23
CA ALA A 28 11.06 -4.99 7.91
C ALA A 28 11.92 -3.72 7.79
N GLU A 29 11.48 -2.60 8.35
CA GLU A 29 12.26 -1.36 8.41
C GLU A 29 13.53 -1.50 9.27
N SER A 30 13.49 -2.35 10.29
CA SER A 30 14.63 -2.60 11.19
C SER A 30 15.64 -3.58 10.60
N ASP A 31 15.23 -4.38 9.61
CA ASP A 31 16.07 -5.32 8.89
C ASP A 31 17.07 -4.57 7.99
N PRO A 32 18.40 -4.66 8.25
CA PRO A 32 19.39 -3.91 7.48
C PRO A 32 19.51 -4.38 6.03
N GLU A 33 19.37 -5.69 5.77
CA GLU A 33 19.51 -6.27 4.43
C GLU A 33 18.36 -5.82 3.55
N ARG A 34 17.13 -5.96 4.03
CA ARG A 34 15.95 -5.50 3.30
C ARG A 34 15.99 -4.01 3.03
N ARG A 35 16.39 -3.21 4.03
CA ARG A 35 16.52 -1.77 3.88
C ARG A 35 17.61 -1.39 2.88
N ALA A 36 18.72 -2.13 2.81
CA ALA A 36 19.75 -1.94 1.79
C ALA A 36 19.21 -2.20 0.39
N GLY A 37 18.34 -3.20 0.21
CA GLY A 37 17.62 -3.46 -1.03
C GLY A 37 16.73 -2.30 -1.50
N TRP A 38 16.19 -1.50 -0.58
CA TRP A 38 15.44 -0.29 -0.91
C TRP A 38 16.33 0.90 -1.35
N GLY A 39 17.63 0.80 -1.14
CA GLY A 39 18.63 1.76 -1.60
C GLY A 39 18.38 3.19 -1.08
N LYS A 40 18.78 4.18 -1.89
CA LYS A 40 18.62 5.62 -1.55
C LYS A 40 17.16 6.05 -1.33
N GLY A 41 16.20 5.29 -1.88
CA GLY A 41 14.76 5.53 -1.73
C GLY A 41 14.15 5.03 -0.43
N SER A 42 14.90 4.39 0.47
CA SER A 42 14.38 3.66 1.64
C SER A 42 13.43 4.50 2.52
N ALA A 43 13.69 5.78 2.72
CA ALA A 43 12.79 6.66 3.47
C ALA A 43 11.41 6.77 2.81
N GLY A 44 11.37 6.91 1.48
CA GLY A 44 10.12 6.94 0.71
C GLY A 44 9.36 5.62 0.77
N VAL A 45 10.07 4.49 0.67
CA VAL A 45 9.48 3.14 0.82
C VAL A 45 8.85 2.97 2.19
N ARG A 46 9.53 3.37 3.26
CA ARG A 46 9.04 3.28 4.64
C ARG A 46 7.77 4.08 4.87
N VAL A 47 7.76 5.34 4.44
CA VAL A 47 6.55 6.20 4.53
C VAL A 47 5.41 5.61 3.70
N LEU A 48 5.71 5.06 2.52
CA LEU A 48 4.72 4.40 1.67
C LEU A 48 4.10 3.17 2.36
N LEU A 49 4.90 2.30 2.96
CA LEU A 49 4.41 1.12 3.69
C LEU A 49 3.52 1.53 4.87
N ARG A 50 3.88 2.57 5.62
CA ARG A 50 3.06 3.11 6.71
C ARG A 50 1.73 3.69 6.20
N ALA A 51 1.75 4.40 5.08
CA ALA A 51 0.53 4.91 4.44
C ALA A 51 -0.39 3.76 4.01
N ILE A 52 0.16 2.68 3.46
CA ILE A 52 -0.59 1.47 3.11
C ILE A 52 -1.19 0.82 4.36
N ALA A 53 -0.44 0.72 5.46
CA ALA A 53 -0.95 0.18 6.73
C ALA A 53 -2.10 1.02 7.30
N VAL A 54 -2.00 2.34 7.23
CA VAL A 54 -3.07 3.27 7.64
C VAL A 54 -4.30 3.08 6.75
N ALA A 55 -4.12 3.03 5.43
CA ALA A 55 -5.23 2.82 4.48
C ALA A 55 -5.93 1.47 4.72
N ALA A 56 -5.16 0.40 4.95
CA ALA A 56 -5.70 -0.92 5.27
C ALA A 56 -6.51 -0.94 6.58
N ARG A 57 -6.01 -0.23 7.60
CA ARG A 57 -6.67 -0.11 8.90
C ARG A 57 -7.96 0.71 8.80
N LEU A 58 -7.96 1.82 8.07
CA LEU A 58 -9.14 2.65 7.84
C LEU A 58 -10.19 1.90 7.01
N GLY A 59 -9.75 1.15 6.00
CA GLY A 59 -10.63 0.31 5.17
C GLY A 59 -10.95 -1.06 5.79
N THR A 60 -10.47 -1.34 7.01
CA THR A 60 -10.67 -2.63 7.71
C THR A 60 -10.43 -3.86 6.84
N THR A 61 -9.36 -3.84 6.04
CA THR A 61 -9.08 -4.87 5.04
C THR A 61 -7.60 -5.23 4.97
N MET A 62 -7.32 -6.51 4.73
CA MET A 62 -5.97 -7.00 4.39
C MET A 62 -5.71 -7.00 2.87
N ALA A 63 -6.69 -6.56 2.09
CA ALA A 63 -6.59 -6.45 0.64
C ALA A 63 -7.03 -5.04 0.15
N PRO A 64 -6.35 -3.96 0.60
CA PRO A 64 -6.72 -2.61 0.21
C PRO A 64 -6.55 -2.37 -1.29
N ALA A 65 -7.45 -1.54 -1.83
CA ALA A 65 -7.34 -1.03 -3.19
C ALA A 65 -6.94 0.44 -3.16
N PHE A 66 -5.88 0.80 -3.87
CA PHE A 66 -5.43 2.19 -3.98
C PHE A 66 -4.72 2.48 -5.29
N GLY A 67 -4.84 3.71 -5.72
CA GLY A 67 -4.05 4.23 -6.85
C GLY A 67 -2.80 4.96 -6.38
N VAL A 68 -1.81 5.04 -7.26
CA VAL A 68 -0.57 5.79 -7.04
C VAL A 68 -0.82 7.22 -6.55
N ARG A 69 -1.82 7.91 -7.13
CA ARG A 69 -2.17 9.29 -6.75
C ARG A 69 -2.72 9.40 -5.33
N SER A 70 -3.53 8.44 -4.89
CA SER A 70 -4.05 8.42 -3.51
C SER A 70 -2.93 8.23 -2.49
N LEU A 71 -1.98 7.33 -2.77
CA LEU A 71 -0.79 7.15 -1.95
C LEU A 71 0.13 8.38 -1.97
N SER A 72 0.26 9.04 -3.12
CA SER A 72 1.00 10.30 -3.25
C SER A 72 0.43 11.38 -2.32
N LEU A 73 -0.90 11.55 -2.28
CA LEU A 73 -1.56 12.47 -1.36
C LEU A 73 -1.33 12.14 0.12
N MET A 74 -1.25 10.84 0.47
CA MET A 74 -1.04 10.41 1.86
C MET A 74 0.42 10.61 2.30
N THR A 75 1.36 10.42 1.39
CA THR A 75 2.79 10.38 1.70
C THR A 75 3.55 11.66 1.39
N GLY A 76 2.97 12.56 0.61
CA GLY A 76 3.67 13.72 0.04
C GLY A 76 4.72 13.36 -1.02
N LEU A 77 4.85 12.08 -1.39
CA LEU A 77 5.77 11.64 -2.44
C LEU A 77 5.20 11.95 -3.82
N HIS A 78 6.08 12.26 -4.77
CA HIS A 78 5.66 12.41 -6.16
C HIS A 78 5.05 11.08 -6.70
N PRO A 79 4.01 11.12 -7.55
CA PRO A 79 3.37 9.91 -8.06
C PRO A 79 4.33 8.91 -8.73
N SER A 80 5.34 9.38 -9.47
CA SER A 80 6.36 8.51 -10.08
C SER A 80 7.21 7.81 -9.02
N THR A 81 7.56 8.49 -7.92
CA THR A 81 8.28 7.89 -6.79
C THR A 81 7.44 6.81 -6.11
N VAL A 82 6.15 7.06 -5.91
CA VAL A 82 5.22 6.04 -5.40
C VAL A 82 5.16 4.82 -6.31
N ALA A 83 5.06 5.04 -7.63
CA ALA A 83 5.02 3.95 -8.61
C ALA A 83 6.30 3.12 -8.60
N LEU A 84 7.47 3.77 -8.55
CA LEU A 84 8.78 3.11 -8.45
C LEU A 84 8.91 2.31 -7.15
N ASN A 85 8.54 2.89 -6.01
CA ASN A 85 8.59 2.20 -4.72
C ASN A 85 7.63 1.00 -4.66
N LEU A 86 6.43 1.10 -5.25
CA LEU A 86 5.51 -0.03 -5.37
C LEU A 86 6.09 -1.13 -6.29
N ALA A 87 6.78 -0.76 -7.36
CA ALA A 87 7.44 -1.72 -8.25
C ALA A 87 8.55 -2.45 -7.48
N LEU A 88 9.41 -1.73 -6.77
CA LEU A 88 10.48 -2.27 -5.94
C LEU A 88 9.93 -3.28 -4.91
N LEU A 89 8.93 -2.90 -4.13
CA LEU A 89 8.30 -3.76 -3.12
C LEU A 89 7.66 -5.04 -3.69
N ARG A 90 7.24 -5.02 -4.95
CA ARG A 90 6.66 -6.21 -5.62
C ARG A 90 7.71 -7.16 -6.19
N GLN A 91 8.94 -6.68 -6.38
CA GLN A 91 10.04 -7.47 -6.94
C GLN A 91 10.84 -8.21 -5.86
N GLU A 92 10.54 -7.97 -4.58
CA GLU A 92 11.16 -8.73 -3.48
C GLU A 92 10.78 -10.22 -3.55
N ASP A 93 11.70 -11.12 -3.21
CA ASP A 93 11.47 -12.58 -3.22
C ASP A 93 10.38 -12.97 -2.24
N ASP A 94 10.36 -12.38 -1.04
CA ASP A 94 9.32 -12.56 -0.03
C ASP A 94 8.65 -11.21 0.28
N PRO A 95 7.73 -10.75 -0.59
CA PRO A 95 7.23 -9.39 -0.57
C PRO A 95 6.24 -9.11 0.56
N LEU A 96 6.30 -7.89 1.11
CA LEU A 96 5.34 -7.36 2.09
C LEU A 96 3.95 -7.17 1.49
N LEU A 97 3.86 -6.97 0.19
CA LEU A 97 2.59 -6.78 -0.51
C LEU A 97 2.62 -7.41 -1.91
N VAL A 98 1.51 -8.03 -2.29
CA VAL A 98 1.34 -8.66 -3.59
C VAL A 98 0.16 -8.00 -4.30
N ARG A 99 0.37 -7.56 -5.54
CA ARG A 99 -0.73 -7.06 -6.37
C ARG A 99 -1.60 -8.23 -6.84
N THR A 100 -2.86 -8.25 -6.41
CA THR A 100 -3.81 -9.32 -6.74
C THR A 100 -4.71 -8.96 -7.91
N VAL A 101 -4.99 -7.66 -8.10
CA VAL A 101 -5.79 -7.17 -9.23
C VAL A 101 -5.12 -5.93 -9.80
N VAL A 102 -4.99 -5.88 -11.12
CA VAL A 102 -4.58 -4.67 -11.84
C VAL A 102 -5.81 -3.79 -12.03
N GLY A 103 -5.77 -2.60 -11.45
CA GLY A 103 -6.84 -1.63 -11.59
C GLY A 103 -6.93 -1.09 -13.01
N ARG A 104 -8.16 -0.80 -13.47
CA ARG A 104 -8.42 -0.19 -14.76
C ARG A 104 -9.25 1.08 -14.60
N GLY A 105 -8.90 2.10 -15.35
CA GLY A 105 -9.62 3.38 -15.34
C GLY A 105 -9.64 4.06 -13.97
N LYS A 106 -10.81 4.18 -13.35
CA LYS A 106 -11.00 4.82 -12.04
C LYS A 106 -10.63 3.94 -10.84
N TYR A 107 -10.45 2.64 -11.06
CA TYR A 107 -10.13 1.68 -9.98
C TYR A 107 -8.63 1.58 -9.79
N GLY A 108 -8.20 1.62 -8.54
CA GLY A 108 -6.80 1.38 -8.17
C GLY A 108 -6.45 -0.11 -8.20
N ASP A 109 -5.16 -0.40 -8.22
CA ASP A 109 -4.66 -1.76 -8.03
C ASP A 109 -5.09 -2.28 -6.65
N ARG A 110 -5.46 -3.57 -6.57
CA ARG A 110 -5.71 -4.22 -5.29
C ARG A 110 -4.45 -4.97 -4.85
N TYR A 111 -4.10 -4.80 -3.60
CA TYR A 111 -2.93 -5.42 -3.00
C TYR A 111 -3.33 -6.29 -1.82
N ARG A 112 -2.72 -7.47 -1.70
CA ARG A 112 -2.80 -8.29 -0.49
C ARG A 112 -1.58 -8.00 0.37
N LEU A 113 -1.82 -7.63 1.62
CA LEU A 113 -0.77 -7.45 2.62
C LEU A 113 -0.29 -8.83 3.10
N ARG A 114 1.02 -9.05 3.12
CA ARG A 114 1.63 -10.31 3.51
C ARG A 114 2.58 -10.10 4.69
N THR A 115 2.72 -11.15 5.49
CA THR A 115 3.80 -11.27 6.46
C THR A 115 4.87 -12.15 5.83
N PRO A 116 6.06 -11.62 5.51
CA PRO A 116 7.18 -12.40 5.05
C PRO A 116 7.51 -13.54 6.00
N GLN A 117 8.01 -14.66 5.46
CA GLN A 117 8.33 -15.84 6.26
C GLN A 117 9.33 -15.53 7.37
N ALA A 118 10.34 -14.71 7.06
CA ALA A 118 11.36 -14.28 8.01
C ALA A 118 10.79 -13.58 9.27
N TYR A 119 9.60 -12.95 9.16
CA TYR A 119 9.02 -12.18 10.26
C TYR A 119 7.89 -12.88 11.01
N LYS A 120 7.47 -14.06 10.60
CA LYS A 120 6.36 -14.79 11.26
C LYS A 120 6.62 -15.11 12.72
N HIS A 121 7.86 -15.37 13.07
CA HIS A 121 8.26 -15.70 14.44
C HIS A 121 8.39 -14.47 15.35
N HIS A 122 8.50 -13.28 14.78
CA HIS A 122 8.68 -12.05 15.57
C HIS A 122 7.36 -11.42 16.03
N LEU A 123 6.22 -11.85 15.50
CA LEU A 123 4.92 -11.23 15.76
C LEU A 123 4.41 -11.40 17.22
N GLY A 124 4.98 -12.33 18.00
CA GLY A 124 4.60 -12.57 19.40
C GLY A 124 5.35 -11.72 20.42
N ALA A 125 6.51 -11.17 20.07
CA ALA A 125 7.43 -10.53 21.02
C ALA A 125 7.31 -9.00 21.10
N TRP A 126 6.58 -8.37 20.17
CA TRP A 126 6.49 -6.91 20.12
C TRP A 126 5.17 -6.43 20.70
N ALA A 127 5.24 -6.03 21.96
CA ALA A 127 4.18 -5.21 22.53
C ALA A 127 3.94 -3.98 21.65
N TRP A 128 2.70 -3.73 21.31
CA TRP A 128 2.17 -2.62 20.53
C TRP A 128 2.83 -1.28 20.90
N ARG A 129 3.89 -0.93 20.19
CA ARG A 129 4.30 0.47 20.16
C ARG A 129 3.21 1.20 19.40
N SER A 130 2.78 2.31 19.94
CA SER A 130 1.78 3.24 19.42
C SER A 130 1.21 2.88 18.05
N THR A 131 -0.08 2.58 17.96
CA THR A 131 -0.82 2.38 16.71
C THR A 131 -0.92 3.67 15.87
N HIS A 132 -0.31 4.75 16.34
CA HIS A 132 -0.38 6.07 15.74
C HIS A 132 0.75 6.26 14.74
N VAL A 133 0.39 6.41 13.46
CA VAL A 133 1.31 6.69 12.36
C VAL A 133 1.20 8.16 12.03
N GLU A 134 2.17 8.96 12.48
CA GLU A 134 2.18 10.40 12.25
C GLU A 134 2.73 10.78 10.87
N THR A 135 3.48 9.87 10.22
CA THR A 135 4.12 10.13 8.91
C THR A 135 3.14 10.48 7.79
N VAL A 136 1.87 10.13 7.90
CA VAL A 136 0.83 10.46 6.91
C VAL A 136 0.07 11.75 7.23
N HIS A 137 0.38 12.39 8.34
CA HIS A 137 -0.23 13.68 8.69
C HIS A 137 0.18 14.76 7.67
N PRO A 138 -0.74 15.66 7.23
CA PRO A 138 -0.44 16.67 6.23
C PRO A 138 0.80 17.51 6.51
N ALA A 139 1.02 17.94 7.77
CA ALA A 139 2.19 18.72 8.16
C ALA A 139 3.50 18.01 7.82
N VAL A 140 3.66 16.77 8.28
CA VAL A 140 4.93 16.05 8.11
C VAL A 140 5.10 15.45 6.73
N SER A 141 4.03 15.03 6.08
CA SER A 141 4.09 14.58 4.68
C SER A 141 4.49 15.73 3.74
N TYR A 142 4.05 16.97 4.02
CA TYR A 142 4.46 18.17 3.30
C TYR A 142 5.97 18.46 3.44
N LEU A 143 6.56 18.15 4.59
CA LEU A 143 8.00 18.35 4.87
C LEU A 143 8.89 17.25 4.27
N GLY A 144 8.29 16.16 3.78
CA GLY A 144 8.96 15.06 3.10
C GLY A 144 9.30 13.86 3.99
N ALA A 145 9.57 12.73 3.35
CA ALA A 145 9.68 11.40 4.00
C ALA A 145 10.69 11.36 5.17
N SER A 146 11.87 11.94 5.01
CA SER A 146 12.89 11.91 6.08
C SER A 146 12.48 12.74 7.30
N ALA A 147 11.83 13.87 7.09
CA ALA A 147 11.30 14.70 8.19
C ALA A 147 10.16 13.97 8.92
N ALA A 148 9.27 13.33 8.17
CA ALA A 148 8.17 12.56 8.72
C ALA A 148 8.65 11.39 9.60
N LEU A 149 9.62 10.60 9.11
CA LEU A 149 10.21 9.49 9.88
C LEU A 149 10.95 9.97 11.12
N LEU A 150 11.66 11.08 11.01
CA LEU A 150 12.40 11.64 12.13
C LEU A 150 11.45 12.23 13.21
N TYR A 151 10.35 12.85 12.78
CA TYR A 151 9.36 13.40 13.71
C TYR A 151 8.78 12.34 14.65
N GLU A 152 8.51 11.13 14.16
CA GLU A 152 8.02 10.03 15.00
C GLU A 152 9.03 9.55 16.06
N THR A 153 10.32 9.86 15.90
CA THR A 153 11.35 9.52 16.89
C THR A 153 11.59 10.61 17.93
N LEU A 154 11.07 11.82 17.68
CA LEU A 154 11.17 12.91 18.64
C LEU A 154 10.26 12.66 19.83
N SER A 155 10.80 12.89 21.04
CA SER A 155 10.08 12.83 22.31
C SER A 155 10.00 14.21 22.96
N ALA A 156 9.35 14.30 24.11
CA ALA A 156 9.33 15.51 24.92
C ALA A 156 10.68 15.80 25.60
N THR A 157 11.55 14.79 25.70
CA THR A 157 12.89 14.90 26.27
C THR A 157 13.94 15.15 25.20
N ASP A 158 15.04 15.81 25.56
CA ASP A 158 16.15 16.08 24.68
C ASP A 158 16.85 14.77 24.24
N VAL A 159 17.02 14.57 22.95
CA VAL A 159 17.71 13.40 22.36
C VAL A 159 18.81 13.88 21.41
N GLY A 160 20.00 13.33 21.57
CA GLY A 160 21.14 13.66 20.71
C GLY A 160 20.90 13.30 19.23
N SER A 161 21.38 14.14 18.31
CA SER A 161 21.16 13.93 16.86
C SER A 161 21.66 12.58 16.35
N SER A 162 22.77 12.06 16.88
CA SER A 162 23.30 10.73 16.53
C SER A 162 22.38 9.60 16.99
N GLN A 163 21.72 9.75 18.13
CA GLN A 163 20.75 8.79 18.63
C GLN A 163 19.47 8.84 17.79
N LEU A 164 18.98 10.05 17.47
CA LEU A 164 17.85 10.22 16.54
C LEU A 164 18.11 9.60 15.16
N ALA A 165 19.33 9.75 14.64
CA ALA A 165 19.73 9.15 13.38
C ALA A 165 19.62 7.61 13.43
N ARG A 166 20.07 6.99 14.52
CA ARG A 166 19.92 5.54 14.72
C ARG A 166 18.47 5.11 14.88
N GLN A 167 17.69 5.83 15.69
CA GLN A 167 16.28 5.52 15.92
C GLN A 167 15.42 5.66 14.65
N ALA A 168 15.66 6.75 13.89
CA ALA A 168 14.98 6.99 12.64
C ALA A 168 15.54 6.16 11.47
N LEU A 169 16.64 5.41 11.68
CA LEU A 169 17.33 4.65 10.64
C LEU A 169 17.68 5.55 9.42
N LEU A 170 18.21 6.72 9.70
CA LEU A 170 18.63 7.73 8.71
C LEU A 170 20.13 7.99 8.82
N SER A 171 20.76 8.45 7.72
CA SER A 171 22.14 8.93 7.79
C SER A 171 22.23 10.21 8.65
N ARG A 172 23.40 10.47 9.21
CA ARG A 172 23.64 11.69 10.02
C ARG A 172 23.34 12.96 9.23
N SER A 173 23.74 13.02 7.96
CA SER A 173 23.49 14.18 7.10
C SER A 173 22.00 14.38 6.82
N THR A 174 21.28 13.31 6.51
CA THR A 174 19.82 13.32 6.33
C THR A 174 19.10 13.76 7.60
N THR A 175 19.53 13.23 8.76
CA THR A 175 18.97 13.61 10.08
C THR A 175 19.16 15.08 10.36
N THR A 176 20.37 15.63 10.14
CA THR A 176 20.65 17.06 10.34
C THR A 176 19.77 17.94 9.44
N LYS A 177 19.61 17.56 8.17
CA LYS A 177 18.72 18.27 7.24
C LYS A 177 17.26 18.20 7.70
N ALA A 178 16.78 17.01 8.07
CA ALA A 178 15.41 16.81 8.54
C ALA A 178 15.12 17.58 9.86
N LEU A 179 16.07 17.61 10.82
CA LEU A 179 15.94 18.40 12.04
C LEU A 179 15.80 19.90 11.75
N ARG A 180 16.60 20.43 10.82
CA ARG A 180 16.47 21.84 10.40
C ARG A 180 15.11 22.11 9.78
N THR A 181 14.62 21.22 8.94
CA THR A 181 13.29 21.31 8.30
C THR A 181 12.19 21.31 9.36
N LEU A 182 12.25 20.37 10.32
CA LEU A 182 11.29 20.29 11.42
C LEU A 182 11.35 21.52 12.35
N ALA A 183 12.54 22.04 12.63
CA ALA A 183 12.70 23.26 13.44
C ALA A 183 12.12 24.49 12.74
N ALA A 184 12.39 24.65 11.45
CA ALA A 184 11.81 25.73 10.64
C ALA A 184 10.27 25.67 10.61
N ALA A 185 9.70 24.44 10.63
CA ALA A 185 8.28 24.21 10.75
C ALA A 185 7.75 24.35 12.19
N GLY A 186 8.60 24.62 13.19
CA GLY A 186 8.23 24.72 14.59
C GLY A 186 7.83 23.39 15.24
N LEU A 187 8.18 22.26 14.65
CA LEU A 187 7.85 20.92 15.13
C LEU A 187 8.97 20.30 15.99
N ALA A 188 10.18 20.83 15.89
CA ALA A 188 11.33 20.43 16.70
C ALA A 188 12.01 21.64 17.33
N VAL A 189 12.52 21.47 18.54
CA VAL A 189 13.25 22.51 19.27
C VAL A 189 14.58 21.94 19.73
N ARG A 190 15.64 22.74 19.61
CA ARG A 190 16.96 22.40 20.14
C ARG A 190 17.02 22.79 21.62
N GLY A 191 17.21 21.78 22.47
CA GLY A 191 17.46 21.94 23.88
C GLY A 191 18.96 21.85 24.23
N PRO A 192 19.32 21.91 25.52
CA PRO A 192 20.71 21.87 25.99
C PRO A 192 21.43 20.57 25.65
N ALA A 193 20.73 19.44 25.71
CA ALA A 193 21.30 18.10 25.51
C ALA A 193 20.98 17.51 24.14
N GLY A 194 20.20 18.20 23.30
CA GLY A 194 19.84 17.65 21.99
C GLY A 194 18.63 18.29 21.35
N TRP A 195 17.78 17.47 20.80
CA TRP A 195 16.55 17.87 20.11
C TRP A 195 15.34 17.21 20.76
N LYS A 196 14.26 17.93 20.85
CA LYS A 196 12.98 17.41 21.34
C LYS A 196 11.81 17.86 20.46
N ARG A 197 10.69 17.18 20.62
CA ARG A 197 9.43 17.58 20.00
C ARG A 197 8.99 18.93 20.58
N SER A 198 8.56 19.82 19.73
CA SER A 198 7.95 21.09 20.15
C SER A 198 6.56 20.85 20.75
N THR A 199 6.06 21.81 21.51
CA THR A 199 4.67 21.86 21.99
C THR A 199 3.66 22.19 20.88
N CYS A 200 4.13 22.67 19.72
CA CYS A 200 3.29 22.92 18.55
C CYS A 200 2.66 21.63 18.06
N SER A 201 1.35 21.62 17.92
CA SER A 201 0.62 20.47 17.36
C SER A 201 0.86 20.32 15.85
N LEU A 202 0.64 19.10 15.33
CA LEU A 202 0.72 18.85 13.89
C LEU A 202 -0.32 19.66 13.11
N ASP A 203 -1.52 19.86 13.67
CA ASP A 203 -2.57 20.66 13.03
C ASP A 203 -2.19 22.12 12.91
N GLU A 204 -1.68 22.73 13.98
CA GLU A 204 -1.16 24.10 13.96
C GLU A 204 -0.03 24.27 12.93
N ALA A 205 0.90 23.31 12.89
CA ALA A 205 1.96 23.31 11.89
C ALA A 205 1.41 23.16 10.47
N ALA A 206 0.40 22.30 10.24
CA ALA A 206 -0.22 22.13 8.94
C ALA A 206 -0.89 23.40 8.44
N VAL A 207 -1.58 24.12 9.31
CA VAL A 207 -2.18 25.43 8.99
C VAL A 207 -1.10 26.43 8.61
N ARG A 208 -0.07 26.59 9.45
CA ARG A 208 1.03 27.54 9.23
C ARG A 208 1.81 27.27 7.95
N LEU A 209 2.03 26.00 7.61
CA LEU A 209 2.70 25.56 6.38
C LEU A 209 1.80 25.63 5.15
N GLY A 210 0.50 25.86 5.31
CA GLY A 210 -0.45 25.76 4.22
C GLY A 210 -0.62 24.32 3.66
N ALA A 211 -0.26 23.31 4.44
CA ALA A 211 -0.23 21.91 4.01
C ALA A 211 -1.63 21.38 3.62
N HIS A 212 -2.67 21.83 4.33
CA HIS A 212 -4.05 21.49 3.98
C HIS A 212 -4.47 22.09 2.65
N ARG A 213 -4.12 23.36 2.38
CA ARG A 213 -4.41 24.03 1.11
C ARG A 213 -3.68 23.33 -0.04
N HIS A 214 -2.38 23.05 0.14
CA HIS A 214 -1.60 22.32 -0.87
C HIS A 214 -2.20 20.94 -1.18
N ARG A 215 -2.63 20.20 -0.16
CA ARG A 215 -3.29 18.91 -0.34
C ARG A 215 -4.64 19.04 -1.08
N ALA A 216 -5.42 20.08 -0.78
CA ALA A 216 -6.67 20.35 -1.47
C ALA A 216 -6.44 20.69 -2.95
N GLU A 217 -5.42 21.50 -3.26
CA GLU A 217 -5.00 21.84 -4.62
C GLU A 217 -4.56 20.59 -5.41
N GLN A 218 -3.75 19.71 -4.80
CA GLN A 218 -3.36 18.44 -5.40
C GLN A 218 -4.58 17.56 -5.70
N LEU A 219 -5.52 17.46 -4.76
CA LEU A 219 -6.75 16.69 -4.95
C LEU A 219 -7.60 17.27 -6.08
N ALA A 220 -7.76 18.59 -6.13
CA ALA A 220 -8.47 19.27 -7.21
C ALA A 220 -7.83 19.03 -8.58
N ALA A 221 -6.50 19.08 -8.66
CA ALA A 221 -5.75 18.76 -9.89
C ALA A 221 -5.96 17.30 -10.33
N ILE A 222 -5.96 16.34 -9.39
CA ILE A 222 -6.26 14.93 -9.68
C ILE A 222 -7.69 14.76 -10.23
N HIS A 223 -8.66 15.47 -9.65
CA HIS A 223 -10.03 15.42 -10.12
C HIS A 223 -10.19 16.04 -11.50
N ALA A 224 -9.52 17.17 -11.78
CA ALA A 224 -9.51 17.79 -13.11
C ALA A 224 -8.94 16.82 -14.15
N GLN A 225 -7.75 16.25 -13.93
CA GLN A 225 -7.15 15.28 -14.84
C GLN A 225 -8.04 14.03 -15.08
N ARG A 226 -8.78 13.58 -14.06
CA ARG A 226 -9.74 12.47 -14.24
C ARG A 226 -10.91 12.85 -15.14
N ARG A 227 -11.44 14.06 -14.99
CA ARG A 227 -12.51 14.56 -15.85
C ARG A 227 -12.05 14.68 -17.31
N ASP A 228 -10.87 15.29 -17.52
CA ASP A 228 -10.28 15.43 -18.85
C ASP A 228 -10.06 14.07 -19.52
N TRP A 229 -9.54 13.11 -18.77
CA TRP A 229 -9.36 11.75 -19.27
C TRP A 229 -10.69 11.06 -19.60
N GLN A 230 -11.72 11.24 -18.79
CA GLN A 230 -13.05 10.71 -19.08
C GLN A 230 -13.66 11.35 -20.32
N ALA A 231 -13.50 12.65 -20.52
CA ALA A 231 -13.93 13.36 -21.71
C ALA A 231 -13.24 12.82 -22.97
N LEU A 232 -11.91 12.61 -22.91
CA LEU A 232 -11.17 12.00 -24.02
C LEU A 232 -11.65 10.59 -24.35
N LEU A 233 -11.91 9.75 -23.35
CA LEU A 233 -12.44 8.40 -23.56
C LEU A 233 -13.84 8.39 -24.15
N GLN A 234 -14.67 9.36 -23.77
CA GLN A 234 -16.00 9.53 -24.35
C GLN A 234 -15.93 10.00 -25.80
N ALA A 235 -15.05 10.95 -26.09
CA ALA A 235 -14.82 11.45 -27.46
C ALA A 235 -14.21 10.37 -28.39
N ALA A 236 -13.36 9.51 -27.85
CA ALA A 236 -12.74 8.40 -28.59
C ALA A 236 -13.66 7.17 -28.76
N ARG A 237 -14.84 7.18 -28.12
CA ARG A 237 -15.81 6.09 -28.26
C ARG A 237 -16.49 6.25 -29.62
N PRO A 238 -16.37 5.30 -30.57
CA PRO A 238 -17.09 5.38 -31.83
C PRO A 238 -18.59 5.55 -31.55
N PRO A 239 -19.30 6.33 -32.36
CA PRO A 239 -20.74 6.39 -32.25
C PRO A 239 -21.29 4.96 -32.23
N ILE A 240 -22.13 4.67 -31.26
CA ILE A 240 -22.86 3.41 -31.26
C ILE A 240 -23.79 3.57 -32.46
N GLU A 241 -23.32 3.13 -33.64
CA GLU A 241 -24.18 2.94 -34.79
C GLU A 241 -25.28 2.03 -34.25
N SER A 242 -26.50 2.60 -34.20
CA SER A 242 -27.66 1.89 -33.68
C SER A 242 -27.70 0.56 -34.43
N ALA A 243 -27.33 -0.48 -33.70
CA ALA A 243 -27.33 -1.83 -34.26
C ALA A 243 -28.71 -2.00 -34.94
N PRO A 244 -28.76 -2.39 -36.19
CA PRO A 244 -30.06 -2.59 -36.87
C PRO A 244 -30.89 -3.50 -35.95
N PRO A 245 -32.20 -3.22 -35.83
CA PRO A 245 -33.06 -3.97 -34.92
C PRO A 245 -32.83 -5.45 -35.18
N VAL A 246 -32.36 -6.17 -34.17
CA VAL A 246 -32.18 -7.62 -34.25
C VAL A 246 -33.56 -8.18 -34.61
N MET A 247 -33.75 -8.53 -35.89
CA MET A 247 -34.93 -9.25 -36.29
C MET A 247 -34.95 -10.54 -35.46
N VAL A 248 -35.77 -10.52 -34.41
CA VAL A 248 -36.07 -11.73 -33.65
C VAL A 248 -36.74 -12.68 -34.63
N ARG A 249 -35.97 -13.58 -35.22
CA ARG A 249 -36.55 -14.69 -36.00
C ARG A 249 -37.50 -15.43 -35.07
N PRO A 250 -38.77 -15.61 -35.49
CA PRO A 250 -39.69 -16.41 -34.68
C PRO A 250 -39.03 -17.76 -34.42
N ARG A 251 -39.06 -18.14 -33.18
CA ARG A 251 -38.51 -19.39 -32.68
C ARG A 251 -39.19 -20.56 -33.44
N SER A 252 -38.58 -21.06 -34.51
CA SER A 252 -39.03 -22.29 -35.16
C SER A 252 -39.10 -23.35 -34.08
N GLU A 253 -40.27 -23.95 -33.94
CA GLU A 253 -40.53 -25.07 -33.05
C GLU A 253 -39.42 -26.09 -33.17
N ARG A 254 -38.69 -26.32 -32.11
CA ARG A 254 -37.71 -27.41 -32.06
C ARG A 254 -38.50 -28.70 -32.13
N PRO A 255 -38.17 -29.60 -33.06
CA PRO A 255 -38.71 -30.95 -32.99
C PRO A 255 -38.29 -31.57 -31.68
N GLY A 256 -39.23 -32.27 -31.04
CA GLY A 256 -39.04 -32.92 -29.74
C GLY A 256 -37.86 -33.90 -29.74
N PRO A 257 -37.26 -34.17 -28.57
CA PRO A 257 -36.12 -35.05 -28.49
C PRO A 257 -36.54 -36.50 -28.88
N PRO A 258 -35.70 -37.22 -29.65
CA PRO A 258 -35.97 -38.62 -29.94
C PRO A 258 -35.83 -39.47 -28.68
N HIS A 259 -36.78 -40.35 -28.51
CA HIS A 259 -36.89 -41.29 -27.42
C HIS A 259 -35.67 -42.19 -27.23
N SER A 260 -35.30 -42.35 -25.95
CA SER A 260 -34.71 -43.55 -25.32
C SER A 260 -33.53 -44.22 -25.97
N ARG A 261 -32.37 -44.01 -25.36
CA ARG A 261 -31.21 -44.92 -25.43
C ARG A 261 -31.26 -45.93 -24.28
N PRO A 262 -30.99 -47.23 -24.54
CA PRO A 262 -30.96 -48.25 -23.49
C PRO A 262 -29.73 -48.11 -22.57
N PRO A 263 -29.78 -48.65 -21.34
CA PRO A 263 -28.67 -48.60 -20.39
C PRO A 263 -27.66 -49.71 -20.74
N GLY A 264 -26.42 -49.34 -20.96
CA GLY A 264 -25.37 -50.34 -21.19
C GLY A 264 -23.97 -49.77 -21.11
N VAL A 265 -23.24 -50.32 -20.14
CA VAL A 265 -21.78 -50.44 -20.10
C VAL A 265 -21.00 -49.23 -19.55
N ARG A 266 -20.62 -49.34 -18.29
CA ARG A 266 -19.56 -48.57 -17.63
C ARG A 266 -18.18 -48.98 -18.20
N PRO A 267 -17.31 -48.06 -18.60
CA PRO A 267 -15.90 -48.37 -18.81
C PRO A 267 -15.15 -48.42 -17.46
N ALA A 268 -14.24 -49.37 -17.33
CA ALA A 268 -13.38 -49.60 -16.19
C ALA A 268 -12.35 -48.48 -15.99
N PRO A 269 -11.88 -48.23 -14.72
CA PRO A 269 -10.90 -47.21 -14.44
C PRO A 269 -9.51 -47.58 -14.97
N ALA A 270 -8.86 -46.61 -15.62
CA ALA A 270 -7.48 -46.73 -16.09
C ALA A 270 -6.52 -46.79 -14.86
N ARG A 271 -5.65 -47.82 -14.88
CA ARG A 271 -4.56 -48.01 -13.93
C ARG A 271 -3.51 -46.93 -14.13
N THR A 272 -3.29 -46.12 -13.09
CA THR A 272 -2.14 -45.21 -13.00
C THR A 272 -0.91 -46.02 -12.63
N THR A 273 0.05 -46.14 -13.54
CA THR A 273 1.36 -46.73 -13.28
C THR A 273 2.22 -45.68 -12.58
N VAL A 274 2.58 -45.97 -11.34
CA VAL A 274 3.58 -45.17 -10.55
C VAL A 274 4.96 -45.62 -11.03
N LEU A 275 5.71 -44.74 -11.66
CA LEU A 275 7.15 -44.89 -11.90
C LEU A 275 7.92 -44.35 -10.72
N THR A 276 8.41 -45.25 -9.87
CA THR A 276 9.46 -44.97 -8.87
C THR A 276 10.81 -44.94 -9.62
N GLY A 277 11.38 -43.75 -9.72
CA GLY A 277 12.75 -43.53 -10.20
C GLY A 277 13.61 -43.03 -9.04
N SER A 278 14.30 -43.97 -8.38
CA SER A 278 15.41 -43.71 -7.47
C SER A 278 16.64 -43.34 -8.29
N GLY A 279 17.23 -42.16 -8.06
CA GLY A 279 18.49 -41.70 -8.64
C GLY A 279 19.16 -40.71 -7.73
N GLU A 280 20.01 -41.22 -6.82
CA GLU A 280 21.00 -40.41 -6.10
C GLU A 280 22.12 -39.99 -7.07
N PRO A 281 22.63 -38.76 -7.00
CA PRO A 281 23.99 -38.46 -7.42
C PRO A 281 24.90 -38.22 -6.21
N SER A 282 25.86 -39.13 -6.02
CA SER A 282 27.11 -39.01 -5.28
C SER A 282 27.92 -37.81 -5.84
N TRP A 283 28.35 -36.89 -4.96
CA TRP A 283 29.46 -35.98 -5.21
C TRP A 283 30.51 -36.21 -4.13
N GLY A 284 31.60 -36.89 -4.51
CA GLY A 284 32.88 -36.87 -3.83
C GLY A 284 33.81 -35.89 -4.54
N GLY A 285 34.69 -35.21 -3.75
CA GLY A 285 35.74 -34.33 -4.22
C GLY A 285 35.85 -33.11 -3.34
#